data_e06b29bc50215444de3b45c35cd2ba54
#
_entry.id   e06b29bc50215444de3b45c35cd2ba54
#
_cell.length_a   1.000
_cell.length_b   1.000
_cell.length_c   1.000
_cell.angle_alpha   90.00
_cell.angle_beta   90.00
_cell.angle_gamma   90.00
#
_symmetry.space_group_name_H-M   'P 1'
#
loop_
_entity.id
_entity.type
_entity.pdbx_description
1 polymer ?
#
loop_
_entity_poly.entity_id
_entity_poly.type
_entity_poly.pdbx_seq_one_letter_code
_entity_poly.pdbx_strand_id
1 'polypeptide(L)'
;YTNVDGLMQVDDDGYYYYDSTKNFASYDSSANSVKLYEKPGVYYRGTPGQFFPFNSGSDVFSESNGSISAKTSVNAESNNVNHWFGASMSTHFMHPEGGKTTRNQDITYEFSGDDDVWVFIDDVLVGDLGGIHDAASLKINFSTGAVSINGKSDGTLKSKYEAAGKSSETGWNGNTYAGGTYHTLKFFYLERGNYASNMSLKFNLKLMPDNEAYKVDQDENALSGATFALYEAEKKDGEYTKKGGQLCKGVTDAGGSLKLKADDGATINFEELYKKDVGPYFILEETEAPAGYRSAKDVWLKYDPKTGVITTENLWDTGIQANARIMVT
;
A
#
# COMPACT_ATOMS: atom_id res chain seq x y z
N TYR A 1 -17.00 2.70 -0.75
CA TYR A 1 -16.01 3.64 -0.19
C TYR A 1 -14.65 3.32 -0.77
N THR A 2 -13.90 4.33 -1.17
CA THR A 2 -12.58 4.18 -1.79
C THR A 2 -11.59 5.12 -1.10
N ASN A 3 -10.30 4.75 -1.09
CA ASN A 3 -9.22 5.55 -0.48
C ASN A 3 -9.51 5.91 0.98
N VAL A 4 -9.84 4.89 1.78
CA VAL A 4 -10.14 5.05 3.21
C VAL A 4 -8.85 4.95 4.00
N ASP A 5 -8.52 5.99 4.75
CA ASP A 5 -7.32 6.08 5.58
C ASP A 5 -7.56 5.62 7.02
N GLY A 6 -6.48 5.46 7.80
CA GLY A 6 -6.52 5.39 9.27
C GLY A 6 -6.64 4.00 9.87
N LEU A 7 -6.72 2.91 9.07
CA LEU A 7 -6.78 1.54 9.63
C LEU A 7 -5.40 1.06 10.12
N MET A 8 -4.36 1.26 9.34
CA MET A 8 -3.02 0.74 9.63
C MET A 8 -2.24 1.69 10.54
N GLN A 9 -1.57 1.12 11.52
CA GLN A 9 -0.59 1.76 12.40
C GLN A 9 0.81 1.32 12.02
N VAL A 10 1.83 2.05 12.45
CA VAL A 10 3.24 1.68 12.25
C VAL A 10 3.90 1.53 13.61
N ASP A 11 4.60 0.40 13.83
CA ASP A 11 5.37 0.19 15.05
C ASP A 11 6.83 0.70 14.92
N ASP A 12 7.58 0.70 16.04
CA ASP A 12 8.97 1.20 16.11
C ASP A 12 9.95 0.39 15.23
N ASP A 13 9.57 -0.81 14.81
CA ASP A 13 10.32 -1.67 13.91
C ASP A 13 9.96 -1.46 12.43
N GLY A 14 8.99 -0.58 12.15
CA GLY A 14 8.53 -0.25 10.81
C GLY A 14 7.50 -1.24 10.25
N TYR A 15 6.88 -2.05 11.09
CA TYR A 15 5.75 -2.86 10.67
C TYR A 15 4.47 -2.05 10.60
N TYR A 16 3.78 -2.15 9.49
CA TYR A 16 2.37 -1.77 9.39
C TYR A 16 1.52 -2.84 10.05
N TYR A 17 0.60 -2.43 10.91
CA TYR A 17 -0.26 -3.39 11.60
C TYR A 17 -1.63 -2.83 11.96
N TYR A 18 -2.60 -3.73 12.05
CA TYR A 18 -3.87 -3.55 12.73
C TYR A 18 -4.17 -4.82 13.53
N ASP A 19 -4.74 -4.68 14.72
CA ASP A 19 -5.10 -5.79 15.60
C ASP A 19 -6.39 -5.46 16.33
N SER A 20 -7.49 -6.12 15.93
CA SER A 20 -8.82 -5.91 16.53
C SER A 20 -8.87 -6.26 18.02
N THR A 21 -7.94 -7.10 18.50
CA THR A 21 -7.85 -7.42 19.94
C THR A 21 -7.29 -6.26 20.77
N LYS A 22 -6.71 -5.28 20.14
CA LYS A 22 -6.16 -4.07 20.77
C LYS A 22 -6.97 -2.84 20.49
N ASN A 23 -7.42 -2.69 19.23
CA ASN A 23 -8.07 -1.50 18.75
C ASN A 23 -9.41 -1.82 18.11
N PHE A 24 -10.45 -1.11 18.51
CA PHE A 24 -11.69 -1.08 17.76
C PHE A 24 -11.56 -0.07 16.62
N ALA A 25 -11.89 -0.51 15.41
CA ALA A 25 -11.92 0.32 14.22
C ALA A 25 -13.35 0.73 13.88
N SER A 26 -13.59 2.02 13.68
CA SER A 26 -14.89 2.57 13.28
C SER A 26 -14.72 3.48 12.07
N TYR A 27 -15.42 3.19 10.99
CA TYR A 27 -15.41 4.01 9.78
C TYR A 27 -16.24 5.29 9.98
N ASP A 28 -15.63 6.43 9.71
CA ASP A 28 -16.28 7.73 9.67
C ASP A 28 -16.49 8.14 8.20
N SER A 29 -17.74 8.11 7.77
CA SER A 29 -18.11 8.45 6.39
C SER A 29 -17.94 9.94 6.07
N SER A 30 -17.92 10.81 7.07
CA SER A 30 -17.73 12.26 6.88
C SER A 30 -16.27 12.62 6.63
N ALA A 31 -15.35 11.88 7.26
CA ALA A 31 -13.92 12.04 7.09
C ALA A 31 -13.32 11.08 6.04
N ASN A 32 -14.11 10.10 5.56
CA ASN A 32 -13.66 8.98 4.73
C ASN A 32 -12.44 8.27 5.32
N SER A 33 -12.45 8.06 6.63
CA SER A 33 -11.32 7.46 7.37
C SER A 33 -11.80 6.52 8.46
N VAL A 34 -10.92 5.64 8.91
CA VAL A 34 -11.14 4.78 10.08
C VAL A 34 -10.60 5.48 11.32
N LYS A 35 -11.45 5.63 12.32
CA LYS A 35 -11.06 6.03 13.66
C LYS A 35 -10.70 4.79 14.47
N LEU A 36 -9.50 4.77 15.02
CA LEU A 36 -9.06 3.72 15.95
C LEU A 36 -9.28 4.18 17.40
N TYR A 37 -9.87 3.30 18.19
CA TYR A 37 -9.98 3.46 19.64
C TYR A 37 -8.92 2.58 20.30
N GLU A 38 -8.27 3.07 21.34
CA GLU A 38 -7.20 2.35 22.07
C GLU A 38 -7.76 1.25 22.99
N LYS A 39 -8.84 0.61 22.58
CA LYS A 39 -9.48 -0.49 23.28
C LYS A 39 -10.19 -1.42 22.30
N PRO A 40 -10.16 -2.73 22.54
CA PRO A 40 -11.05 -3.63 21.81
C PRO A 40 -12.50 -3.34 22.18
N GLY A 41 -13.37 -3.21 21.20
CA GLY A 41 -14.72 -2.68 21.40
C GLY A 41 -15.80 -3.73 21.45
N VAL A 42 -15.95 -4.51 20.39
CA VAL A 42 -17.08 -5.42 20.22
C VAL A 42 -16.77 -6.76 20.84
N TYR A 43 -17.77 -7.33 21.53
CA TYR A 43 -17.66 -8.60 22.23
C TYR A 43 -18.56 -9.66 21.58
N TYR A 44 -17.99 -10.82 21.36
CA TYR A 44 -18.75 -12.04 21.07
C TYR A 44 -18.71 -12.95 22.29
N ARG A 45 -19.87 -13.25 22.87
CA ARG A 45 -20.00 -14.08 24.11
C ARG A 45 -19.03 -13.66 25.21
N GLY A 46 -18.84 -12.36 25.39
CA GLY A 46 -17.90 -11.80 26.36
C GLY A 46 -16.44 -11.75 25.96
N THR A 47 -16.10 -12.19 24.74
CA THR A 47 -14.73 -12.11 24.20
C THR A 47 -14.58 -10.83 23.39
N PRO A 48 -13.65 -9.91 23.77
CA PRO A 48 -13.37 -8.69 23.02
C PRO A 48 -12.56 -8.99 21.77
N GLY A 49 -12.43 -8.00 20.89
CA GLY A 49 -11.50 -8.08 19.79
C GLY A 49 -12.13 -8.37 18.44
N GLN A 50 -13.36 -7.91 18.25
CA GLN A 50 -14.08 -8.07 17.01
C GLN A 50 -13.82 -6.90 16.04
N PHE A 51 -13.82 -7.18 14.75
CA PHE A 51 -13.66 -6.23 13.66
C PHE A 51 -15.01 -5.97 12.99
N PHE A 52 -15.67 -4.89 13.40
CA PHE A 52 -16.94 -4.44 12.83
C PHE A 52 -16.85 -2.93 12.51
N PRO A 53 -16.12 -2.54 11.47
CA PRO A 53 -15.76 -1.14 11.22
C PRO A 53 -16.96 -0.25 10.87
N PHE A 54 -18.10 -0.80 10.47
CA PHE A 54 -19.30 -0.02 10.16
C PHE A 54 -20.20 0.24 11.36
N ASN A 55 -19.76 -0.12 12.57
CA ASN A 55 -20.38 0.31 13.80
C ASN A 55 -19.66 1.53 14.38
N SER A 56 -20.42 2.48 14.93
CA SER A 56 -19.86 3.67 15.55
C SER A 56 -19.23 3.38 16.91
N GLY A 57 -18.32 4.23 17.37
CA GLY A 57 -17.77 4.12 18.72
C GLY A 57 -18.86 4.19 19.80
N SER A 58 -19.89 4.98 19.59
CA SER A 58 -21.03 5.11 20.54
C SER A 58 -21.90 3.85 20.60
N ASP A 59 -21.87 2.98 19.58
CA ASP A 59 -22.58 1.70 19.63
C ASP A 59 -21.89 0.71 20.57
N VAL A 60 -20.57 0.76 20.65
CA VAL A 60 -19.74 -0.22 21.36
C VAL A 60 -19.12 0.29 22.65
N PHE A 61 -18.99 1.60 22.82
CA PHE A 61 -18.44 2.23 24.03
C PHE A 61 -19.45 3.11 24.75
N SER A 62 -19.29 3.19 26.07
CA SER A 62 -19.87 4.25 26.91
C SER A 62 -18.75 5.19 27.32
N GLU A 63 -18.99 6.49 27.26
CA GLU A 63 -18.07 7.53 27.72
C GLU A 63 -18.58 8.10 29.06
N SER A 64 -17.69 8.19 30.04
CA SER A 64 -17.96 8.84 31.34
C SER A 64 -16.69 9.50 31.84
N ASN A 65 -16.78 10.82 32.15
CA ASN A 65 -15.67 11.61 32.68
C ASN A 65 -14.37 11.50 31.86
N GLY A 66 -14.48 11.51 30.52
CA GLY A 66 -13.33 11.39 29.61
C GLY A 66 -12.73 9.96 29.51
N SER A 67 -13.34 8.98 30.18
CA SER A 67 -12.93 7.58 30.08
C SER A 67 -13.94 6.80 29.25
N ILE A 68 -13.44 5.98 28.34
CA ILE A 68 -14.26 5.06 27.53
C ILE A 68 -14.21 3.66 28.14
N SER A 69 -15.37 3.00 28.17
CA SER A 69 -15.51 1.60 28.57
C SER A 69 -16.37 0.85 27.56
N ALA A 70 -16.00 -0.40 27.26
CA ALA A 70 -16.78 -1.22 26.34
C ALA A 70 -18.15 -1.53 26.91
N LYS A 71 -19.19 -1.45 26.08
CA LYS A 71 -20.55 -1.84 26.44
C LYS A 71 -20.65 -3.36 26.47
N THR A 72 -21.00 -3.91 27.62
CA THR A 72 -21.18 -5.37 27.79
C THR A 72 -22.45 -5.90 27.11
N SER A 73 -23.35 -5.01 26.72
CA SER A 73 -24.63 -5.35 26.06
C SER A 73 -24.51 -5.44 24.53
N VAL A 74 -23.34 -5.09 23.95
CA VAL A 74 -23.11 -5.27 22.51
C VAL A 74 -22.81 -6.75 22.28
N ASN A 75 -23.79 -7.44 21.73
CA ASN A 75 -23.66 -8.85 21.37
C ASN A 75 -23.59 -8.95 19.84
N ALA A 76 -22.55 -9.57 19.32
CA ALA A 76 -22.40 -9.82 17.90
C ALA A 76 -23.56 -10.68 17.34
N GLU A 77 -24.17 -11.52 18.18
CA GLU A 77 -25.37 -12.30 17.83
C GLU A 77 -26.64 -11.44 17.72
N SER A 78 -26.64 -10.22 18.27
CA SER A 78 -27.76 -9.30 18.10
C SER A 78 -27.62 -8.53 16.78
N ASN A 79 -28.73 -8.22 16.14
CA ASN A 79 -28.80 -7.43 14.89
C ASN A 79 -28.26 -5.99 15.02
N ASN A 80 -27.51 -5.68 16.08
CA ASN A 80 -26.93 -4.37 16.35
C ASN A 80 -25.53 -4.20 15.73
N VAL A 81 -24.98 -5.25 15.15
CA VAL A 81 -23.65 -5.25 14.53
C VAL A 81 -23.78 -5.58 13.05
N ASN A 82 -23.08 -4.84 12.21
CA ASN A 82 -23.06 -5.11 10.78
C ASN A 82 -22.12 -6.29 10.50
N HIS A 83 -22.68 -7.44 10.18
CA HIS A 83 -21.97 -8.67 9.82
C HIS A 83 -21.78 -8.85 8.30
N TRP A 84 -22.21 -7.90 7.48
CA TRP A 84 -22.19 -8.03 6.03
C TRP A 84 -21.38 -6.90 5.42
N PHE A 85 -20.08 -7.10 5.32
CA PHE A 85 -19.20 -6.13 4.69
C PHE A 85 -17.98 -6.80 4.07
N GLY A 86 -17.33 -6.07 3.20
CA GLY A 86 -16.03 -6.44 2.66
C GLY A 86 -15.06 -5.28 2.75
N ALA A 87 -13.80 -5.60 2.83
CA ALA A 87 -12.70 -4.66 2.76
C ALA A 87 -11.67 -5.15 1.76
N SER A 88 -11.06 -4.25 1.03
CA SER A 88 -9.92 -4.56 0.18
C SER A 88 -8.80 -3.54 0.38
N MET A 89 -7.59 -4.01 0.23
CA MET A 89 -6.38 -3.19 0.29
C MET A 89 -5.50 -3.57 -0.89
N SER A 90 -4.93 -2.57 -1.54
CA SER A 90 -3.94 -2.76 -2.59
C SER A 90 -2.72 -1.91 -2.27
N THR A 91 -1.54 -2.45 -2.50
CA THR A 91 -0.30 -1.70 -2.32
C THR A 91 0.77 -2.19 -3.28
N HIS A 92 1.63 -1.28 -3.68
CA HIS A 92 2.84 -1.60 -4.43
C HIS A 92 4.02 -1.71 -3.48
N PHE A 93 4.89 -2.67 -3.73
CA PHE A 93 6.09 -2.83 -2.92
C PHE A 93 7.29 -3.27 -3.77
N MET A 94 8.47 -2.91 -3.32
CA MET A 94 9.73 -3.39 -3.87
C MET A 94 10.25 -4.54 -3.01
N HIS A 95 10.64 -5.64 -3.63
CA HIS A 95 11.31 -6.75 -2.97
C HIS A 95 12.81 -6.45 -2.85
N PRO A 96 13.35 -6.18 -1.65
CA PRO A 96 14.77 -5.92 -1.47
C PRO A 96 15.60 -7.19 -1.68
N GLU A 97 16.93 -7.02 -1.85
CA GLU A 97 17.85 -8.13 -1.95
C GLU A 97 17.72 -9.09 -0.76
N GLY A 98 17.51 -10.38 -1.07
CA GLY A 98 17.31 -11.42 -0.07
C GLY A 98 16.02 -11.33 0.74
N GLY A 99 15.05 -10.47 0.38
CA GLY A 99 13.78 -10.33 1.10
C GLY A 99 13.93 -9.86 2.54
N LYS A 100 14.91 -8.96 2.79
CA LYS A 100 15.23 -8.48 4.13
C LYS A 100 15.14 -6.97 4.23
N THR A 101 14.78 -6.49 5.42
CA THR A 101 14.85 -5.06 5.75
C THR A 101 16.30 -4.59 5.88
N THR A 102 16.52 -3.27 5.97
CA THR A 102 17.84 -2.68 6.24
C THR A 102 18.41 -3.10 7.60
N ARG A 103 17.56 -3.55 8.54
CA ARG A 103 17.95 -4.13 9.83
C ARG A 103 18.19 -5.63 9.79
N ASN A 104 18.25 -6.23 8.59
CA ASN A 104 18.45 -7.67 8.35
C ASN A 104 17.33 -8.56 8.92
N GLN A 105 16.13 -8.03 9.11
CA GLN A 105 14.93 -8.79 9.48
C GLN A 105 14.27 -9.33 8.21
N ASP A 106 13.65 -10.50 8.29
CA ASP A 106 12.85 -11.04 7.20
C ASP A 106 11.67 -10.12 6.90
N ILE A 107 11.40 -9.88 5.63
CA ILE A 107 10.15 -9.25 5.22
C ILE A 107 9.05 -10.29 5.26
N THR A 108 7.97 -9.97 5.97
CA THR A 108 6.82 -10.86 6.16
C THR A 108 5.51 -10.14 5.90
N TYR A 109 4.51 -10.92 5.51
CA TYR A 109 3.11 -10.53 5.54
C TYR A 109 2.35 -11.56 6.35
N GLU A 110 1.65 -11.15 7.38
CA GLU A 110 0.98 -12.01 8.35
C GLU A 110 -0.46 -11.55 8.54
N PHE A 111 -1.37 -12.47 8.39
CA PHE A 111 -2.79 -12.28 8.69
C PHE A 111 -3.25 -13.35 9.67
N SER A 112 -4.15 -12.98 10.57
CA SER A 112 -4.96 -13.90 11.36
C SER A 112 -6.34 -13.31 11.56
N GLY A 113 -7.37 -14.08 11.34
CA GLY A 113 -8.73 -13.61 11.46
C GLY A 113 -9.76 -14.68 11.16
N ASP A 114 -11.00 -14.27 11.29
CA ASP A 114 -12.20 -15.03 11.02
C ASP A 114 -12.81 -14.59 9.70
N ASP A 115 -13.50 -15.50 9.01
CA ASP A 115 -14.05 -15.36 7.66
C ASP A 115 -13.06 -15.26 6.49
N ASP A 116 -13.59 -14.98 5.30
CA ASP A 116 -12.87 -15.18 4.05
C ASP A 116 -11.75 -14.16 3.82
N VAL A 117 -10.56 -14.66 3.53
CA VAL A 117 -9.44 -13.83 3.10
C VAL A 117 -8.76 -14.39 1.87
N TRP A 118 -8.48 -13.51 0.91
CA TRP A 118 -7.66 -13.82 -0.25
C TRP A 118 -6.53 -12.80 -0.38
N VAL A 119 -5.33 -13.31 -0.60
CA VAL A 119 -4.14 -12.49 -0.87
C VAL A 119 -3.60 -12.82 -2.24
N PHE A 120 -3.56 -11.83 -3.10
CA PHE A 120 -2.96 -11.92 -4.43
C PHE A 120 -1.66 -11.12 -4.48
N ILE A 121 -0.68 -11.61 -5.22
CA ILE A 121 0.50 -10.84 -5.61
C ILE A 121 0.63 -10.97 -7.13
N ASP A 122 0.68 -9.82 -7.83
CA ASP A 122 0.70 -9.74 -9.31
C ASP A 122 -0.41 -10.59 -9.95
N ASP A 123 -1.62 -10.51 -9.38
CA ASP A 123 -2.80 -11.29 -9.77
C ASP A 123 -2.64 -12.83 -9.68
N VAL A 124 -1.68 -13.30 -8.89
CA VAL A 124 -1.55 -14.69 -8.49
C VAL A 124 -2.10 -14.89 -7.09
N LEU A 125 -3.03 -15.82 -6.90
CA LEU A 125 -3.57 -16.17 -5.58
C LEU A 125 -2.48 -16.87 -4.77
N VAL A 126 -1.92 -16.15 -3.80
CA VAL A 126 -0.83 -16.63 -2.94
C VAL A 126 -1.35 -17.22 -1.65
N GLY A 127 -2.35 -16.58 -1.04
CA GLY A 127 -3.00 -17.03 0.17
C GLY A 127 -4.51 -17.15 0.00
N ASP A 128 -5.06 -18.31 0.33
CA ASP A 128 -6.49 -18.60 0.26
C ASP A 128 -6.97 -19.11 1.62
N LEU A 129 -7.71 -18.26 2.32
CA LEU A 129 -8.44 -18.55 3.55
C LEU A 129 -9.95 -18.38 3.29
N GLY A 130 -10.42 -18.77 2.09
CA GLY A 130 -11.83 -18.71 1.75
C GLY A 130 -12.63 -19.85 2.38
N GLY A 131 -13.84 -19.54 2.76
CA GLY A 131 -14.77 -20.47 3.39
C GLY A 131 -15.13 -20.07 4.82
N ILE A 132 -16.22 -20.63 5.33
CA ILE A 132 -16.60 -20.45 6.73
C ILE A 132 -15.65 -21.32 7.58
N HIS A 133 -14.88 -20.68 8.44
CA HIS A 133 -13.93 -21.33 9.32
C HIS A 133 -13.77 -20.57 10.64
N ASP A 134 -13.28 -21.23 11.69
CA ASP A 134 -12.74 -20.53 12.85
C ASP A 134 -11.50 -19.73 12.46
N ALA A 135 -11.05 -18.84 13.34
CA ALA A 135 -9.90 -17.99 13.05
C ALA A 135 -8.73 -18.76 12.42
N ALA A 136 -8.34 -18.35 11.23
CA ALA A 136 -7.25 -18.93 10.45
C ALA A 136 -6.09 -17.93 10.31
N SER A 137 -4.90 -18.43 10.00
CA SER A 137 -3.73 -17.58 9.81
C SER A 137 -3.01 -17.86 8.50
N LEU A 138 -2.52 -16.79 7.88
CA LEU A 138 -1.65 -16.82 6.72
C LEU A 138 -0.34 -16.13 7.07
N LYS A 139 0.77 -16.75 6.67
CA LYS A 139 2.08 -16.09 6.72
C LYS A 139 2.82 -16.30 5.41
N ILE A 140 3.32 -15.20 4.85
CA ILE A 140 4.23 -15.16 3.70
C ILE A 140 5.56 -14.65 4.21
N ASN A 141 6.65 -15.40 4.00
CA ASN A 141 8.01 -14.98 4.29
C ASN A 141 8.73 -14.69 2.97
N PHE A 142 8.99 -13.43 2.69
CA PHE A 142 9.62 -13.00 1.44
C PHE A 142 11.12 -13.26 1.38
N SER A 143 11.78 -13.56 2.49
CA SER A 143 13.20 -13.96 2.48
C SER A 143 13.40 -15.40 1.98
N THR A 144 12.45 -16.28 2.27
CA THR A 144 12.51 -17.70 1.87
C THR A 144 11.54 -18.06 0.75
N GLY A 145 10.55 -17.21 0.50
CA GLY A 145 9.43 -17.49 -0.38
C GLY A 145 8.36 -18.41 0.23
N ALA A 146 8.49 -18.82 1.49
CA ALA A 146 7.57 -19.77 2.10
C ALA A 146 6.19 -19.14 2.34
N VAL A 147 5.14 -19.91 2.02
CA VAL A 147 3.75 -19.62 2.34
C VAL A 147 3.23 -20.65 3.31
N SER A 148 2.56 -20.23 4.36
CA SER A 148 1.97 -21.14 5.35
C SER A 148 0.57 -20.71 5.76
N ILE A 149 -0.32 -21.68 5.97
CA ILE A 149 -1.68 -21.53 6.48
C ILE A 149 -1.79 -22.33 7.77
N ASN A 150 -2.25 -21.70 8.84
CA ASN A 150 -2.36 -22.30 10.17
C ASN A 150 -1.05 -22.99 10.63
N GLY A 151 0.08 -22.37 10.33
CA GLY A 151 1.42 -22.88 10.65
C GLY A 151 1.87 -24.08 9.83
N LYS A 152 1.08 -24.54 8.86
CA LYS A 152 1.45 -25.61 7.93
C LYS A 152 1.89 -25.03 6.60
N SER A 153 2.87 -25.67 5.96
CA SER A 153 3.33 -25.26 4.63
C SER A 153 2.19 -25.34 3.60
N ASP A 154 2.03 -24.25 2.86
CA ASP A 154 1.11 -24.12 1.72
C ASP A 154 1.90 -23.81 0.42
N GLY A 155 3.12 -24.31 0.35
CA GLY A 155 4.01 -24.14 -0.80
C GLY A 155 4.92 -22.91 -0.68
N THR A 156 5.30 -22.36 -1.81
CA THR A 156 6.18 -21.20 -1.94
C THR A 156 5.61 -20.20 -2.92
N LEU A 157 6.06 -18.96 -2.85
CA LEU A 157 5.71 -17.93 -3.84
C LEU A 157 5.91 -18.45 -5.26
N LYS A 158 7.10 -19.00 -5.55
CA LYS A 158 7.41 -19.55 -6.87
C LYS A 158 6.44 -20.66 -7.27
N SER A 159 6.12 -21.59 -6.39
CA SER A 159 5.19 -22.70 -6.70
C SER A 159 3.77 -22.20 -6.98
N LYS A 160 3.33 -21.13 -6.32
CA LYS A 160 2.02 -20.49 -6.60
C LYS A 160 1.99 -19.88 -8.00
N TYR A 161 3.07 -19.19 -8.40
CA TYR A 161 3.21 -18.63 -9.76
C TYR A 161 3.33 -19.70 -10.83
N GLU A 162 4.03 -20.80 -10.55
CA GLU A 162 4.12 -21.97 -11.44
C GLU A 162 2.73 -22.58 -11.66
N ALA A 163 1.96 -22.77 -10.58
CA ALA A 163 0.61 -23.29 -10.66
C ALA A 163 -0.35 -22.35 -11.45
N ALA A 164 -0.12 -21.06 -11.40
CA ALA A 164 -0.86 -20.05 -12.16
C ALA A 164 -0.36 -19.86 -13.60
N GLY A 165 0.73 -20.53 -14.01
CA GLY A 165 1.35 -20.37 -15.33
C GLY A 165 2.07 -19.02 -15.53
N LYS A 166 2.39 -18.31 -14.43
CA LYS A 166 2.96 -16.94 -14.44
C LYS A 166 4.41 -16.87 -13.96
N SER A 167 5.09 -17.99 -13.74
CA SER A 167 6.44 -17.99 -13.17
C SER A 167 7.50 -17.31 -14.04
N SER A 168 7.25 -17.14 -15.34
CA SER A 168 8.13 -16.42 -16.26
C SER A 168 7.92 -14.89 -16.26
N GLU A 169 6.92 -14.39 -15.56
CA GLU A 169 6.56 -12.96 -15.56
C GLU A 169 7.37 -12.15 -14.55
N THR A 170 8.12 -12.79 -13.65
CA THR A 170 8.96 -12.14 -12.66
C THR A 170 10.33 -12.83 -12.50
N GLY A 171 11.29 -12.13 -11.88
CA GLY A 171 12.59 -12.70 -11.54
C GLY A 171 12.54 -13.49 -10.22
N TRP A 172 13.31 -14.59 -10.15
CA TRP A 172 13.36 -15.46 -8.97
C TRP A 172 14.75 -15.58 -8.39
N ASN A 173 14.82 -15.62 -7.06
CA ASN A 173 15.98 -16.04 -6.28
C ASN A 173 15.56 -17.25 -5.41
N GLY A 174 15.83 -18.47 -5.89
CA GLY A 174 15.29 -19.68 -5.27
C GLY A 174 13.76 -19.72 -5.35
N ASN A 175 13.09 -19.71 -4.20
CA ASN A 175 11.64 -19.76 -4.08
C ASN A 175 11.00 -18.40 -3.83
N THR A 176 11.81 -17.34 -3.69
CA THR A 176 11.36 -15.96 -3.50
C THR A 176 11.71 -15.10 -4.72
N TYR A 177 11.24 -13.86 -4.72
CA TYR A 177 11.53 -12.92 -5.81
C TYR A 177 13.01 -12.53 -5.84
N ALA A 178 13.49 -12.14 -7.01
CA ALA A 178 14.80 -11.51 -7.15
C ALA A 178 14.81 -10.12 -6.49
N GLY A 179 15.97 -9.70 -6.00
CA GLY A 179 16.12 -8.36 -5.42
C GLY A 179 15.88 -7.27 -6.46
N GLY A 180 15.27 -6.17 -6.03
CA GLY A 180 14.92 -5.04 -6.88
C GLY A 180 13.70 -5.24 -7.77
N THR A 181 12.94 -6.33 -7.61
CA THR A 181 11.67 -6.53 -8.34
C THR A 181 10.53 -5.79 -7.64
N TYR A 182 9.52 -5.40 -8.43
CA TYR A 182 8.35 -4.66 -7.98
C TYR A 182 7.11 -5.51 -8.11
N HIS A 183 6.23 -5.42 -7.13
CA HIS A 183 5.06 -6.28 -7.01
C HIS A 183 3.86 -5.51 -6.51
N THR A 184 2.66 -5.98 -6.87
CA THR A 184 1.39 -5.48 -6.36
C THR A 184 0.75 -6.51 -5.46
N LEU A 185 0.54 -6.18 -4.19
CA LEU A 185 -0.22 -7.00 -3.26
C LEU A 185 -1.65 -6.49 -3.21
N LYS A 186 -2.60 -7.41 -3.34
CA LYS A 186 -4.04 -7.15 -3.14
C LYS A 186 -4.55 -8.08 -2.04
N PHE A 187 -5.19 -7.49 -1.05
CA PHE A 187 -5.83 -8.19 0.06
C PHE A 187 -7.33 -7.99 -0.03
N PHE A 188 -8.09 -9.05 0.14
CA PHE A 188 -9.53 -9.03 0.20
C PHE A 188 -9.99 -9.72 1.47
N TYR A 189 -10.88 -9.08 2.20
CA TYR A 189 -11.53 -9.59 3.39
C TYR A 189 -13.04 -9.52 3.19
N LEU A 190 -13.76 -10.57 3.54
CA LEU A 190 -15.20 -10.62 3.47
C LEU A 190 -15.79 -11.22 4.75
N GLU A 191 -16.51 -10.38 5.50
CA GLU A 191 -17.31 -10.80 6.63
C GLU A 191 -18.71 -11.18 6.17
N ARG A 192 -19.16 -12.39 6.48
CA ARG A 192 -20.48 -12.91 6.07
C ARG A 192 -21.15 -13.83 7.06
N GLY A 193 -20.62 -13.99 8.25
CA GLY A 193 -21.20 -14.76 9.33
C GLY A 193 -22.02 -13.92 10.30
N ASN A 194 -22.78 -14.54 11.18
CA ASN A 194 -23.53 -13.85 12.22
C ASN A 194 -22.88 -13.93 13.60
N TYR A 195 -21.58 -14.21 13.65
CA TYR A 195 -20.88 -14.47 14.91
C TYR A 195 -19.67 -13.56 15.09
N ALA A 196 -18.52 -14.16 15.30
CA ALA A 196 -17.29 -13.44 15.51
C ALA A 196 -16.74 -12.91 14.18
N SER A 197 -16.10 -11.77 14.23
CA SER A 197 -15.27 -11.22 13.16
C SER A 197 -14.04 -10.67 13.84
N ASN A 198 -12.87 -11.22 13.56
CA ASN A 198 -11.63 -10.69 14.11
C ASN A 198 -10.59 -10.54 13.00
N MET A 199 -9.72 -9.57 13.16
CA MET A 199 -8.72 -9.24 12.16
C MET A 199 -7.42 -8.80 12.84
N SER A 200 -6.35 -9.49 12.54
CA SER A 200 -4.98 -9.05 12.80
C SER A 200 -4.18 -9.11 11.51
N LEU A 201 -3.62 -7.99 11.11
CA LEU A 201 -2.79 -7.84 9.92
C LEU A 201 -1.49 -7.18 10.30
N LYS A 202 -0.36 -7.75 9.87
CA LYS A 202 0.96 -7.20 10.15
C LYS A 202 1.91 -7.49 8.99
N PHE A 203 2.61 -6.47 8.50
CA PHE A 203 3.64 -6.63 7.46
C PHE A 203 4.69 -5.53 7.54
N ASN A 204 5.87 -5.81 6.99
CA ASN A 204 6.98 -4.85 6.87
C ASN A 204 7.49 -4.76 5.41
N LEU A 205 6.58 -4.86 4.46
CA LEU A 205 6.87 -4.66 3.04
C LEU A 205 7.50 -3.29 2.81
N LYS A 206 8.48 -3.22 1.92
CA LYS A 206 8.98 -1.93 1.45
C LYS A 206 7.98 -1.34 0.47
N LEU A 207 7.03 -0.60 1.02
CA LEU A 207 5.96 0.02 0.25
C LEU A 207 6.53 1.04 -0.73
N MET A 208 5.90 1.09 -1.89
CA MET A 208 6.11 2.11 -2.91
C MET A 208 4.84 2.97 -2.94
N PRO A 209 4.91 4.24 -2.53
CA PRO A 209 3.76 5.12 -2.61
C PRO A 209 3.28 5.25 -4.06
N ASP A 210 1.98 5.27 -4.24
CA ASP A 210 1.39 5.46 -5.56
C ASP A 210 1.70 6.88 -6.06
N ASN A 211 2.60 6.97 -7.05
CA ASN A 211 2.87 8.20 -7.78
C ASN A 211 3.33 9.40 -6.93
N GLU A 212 4.04 9.18 -5.84
CA GLU A 212 4.62 10.26 -5.05
C GLU A 212 6.05 10.57 -5.51
N ALA A 213 6.34 11.86 -5.70
CA ALA A 213 7.66 12.38 -5.94
C ALA A 213 7.98 13.44 -4.90
N TYR A 214 9.22 13.44 -4.40
CA TYR A 214 9.70 14.42 -3.44
C TYR A 214 10.89 15.18 -3.98
N LYS A 215 10.86 16.48 -3.86
CA LYS A 215 11.99 17.34 -4.14
C LYS A 215 12.77 17.56 -2.86
N VAL A 216 14.06 17.21 -2.87
CA VAL A 216 14.96 17.39 -1.74
C VAL A 216 16.27 18.03 -2.20
N ASP A 217 17.02 18.63 -1.26
CA ASP A 217 18.38 19.10 -1.48
C ASP A 217 19.41 17.95 -1.31
N GLN A 218 20.68 18.29 -1.37
CA GLN A 218 21.80 17.33 -1.21
C GLN A 218 21.86 16.67 0.17
N ASP A 219 21.30 17.34 1.18
CA ASP A 219 21.26 16.88 2.57
C ASP A 219 19.90 16.22 2.92
N GLU A 220 19.09 15.91 1.88
CA GLU A 220 17.76 15.30 1.98
C GLU A 220 16.69 16.17 2.65
N ASN A 221 16.93 17.47 2.78
CA ASN A 221 15.90 18.39 3.26
C ASN A 221 14.87 18.67 2.18
N ALA A 222 13.60 18.69 2.57
CA ALA A 222 12.49 18.96 1.68
C ALA A 222 12.58 20.34 1.03
N LEU A 223 12.33 20.43 -0.28
CA LEU A 223 12.31 21.66 -1.03
C LEU A 223 10.91 21.99 -1.55
N SER A 224 10.35 23.09 -1.04
CA SER A 224 9.06 23.63 -1.45
C SER A 224 9.21 24.59 -2.65
N GLY A 225 8.14 24.69 -3.45
CA GLY A 225 8.06 25.69 -4.53
C GLY A 225 8.76 25.32 -5.84
N ALA A 226 9.23 24.09 -5.99
CA ALA A 226 9.67 23.58 -7.27
C ALA A 226 8.46 23.28 -8.16
N THR A 227 8.45 23.79 -9.39
CA THR A 227 7.40 23.52 -10.37
C THR A 227 7.85 22.44 -11.34
N PHE A 228 7.02 21.43 -11.53
CA PHE A 228 7.26 20.31 -12.45
C PHE A 228 6.15 20.21 -13.49
N ALA A 229 6.52 19.76 -14.68
CA ALA A 229 5.62 19.40 -15.76
C ALA A 229 5.88 17.96 -16.20
N LEU A 230 4.82 17.21 -16.45
CA LEU A 230 4.86 15.84 -16.97
C LEU A 230 4.54 15.84 -18.46
N TYR A 231 5.34 15.11 -19.23
CA TYR A 231 5.16 14.89 -20.65
C TYR A 231 5.10 13.41 -20.97
N GLU A 232 4.28 13.01 -21.94
CA GLU A 232 4.45 11.72 -22.58
C GLU A 232 5.81 11.69 -23.30
N ALA A 233 6.45 10.53 -23.31
CA ALA A 233 7.74 10.35 -23.98
C ALA A 233 7.74 9.16 -24.93
N GLU A 234 8.59 9.23 -25.92
CA GLU A 234 9.01 8.11 -26.75
C GLU A 234 10.41 7.67 -26.33
N LYS A 235 10.61 6.37 -26.16
CA LYS A 235 11.91 5.77 -25.87
C LYS A 235 12.49 5.18 -27.16
N LYS A 236 13.63 5.71 -27.62
CA LYS A 236 14.34 5.20 -28.78
C LYS A 236 15.84 5.13 -28.48
N ASP A 237 16.46 4.00 -28.79
CA ASP A 237 17.89 3.77 -28.59
C ASP A 237 18.38 4.07 -27.15
N GLY A 238 17.50 3.90 -26.14
CA GLY A 238 17.79 4.19 -24.74
C GLY A 238 17.50 5.63 -24.31
N GLU A 239 17.24 6.53 -25.23
CA GLU A 239 16.96 7.94 -24.96
C GLU A 239 15.48 8.24 -24.94
N TYR A 240 15.07 9.22 -24.13
CA TYR A 240 13.71 9.69 -24.00
C TYR A 240 13.53 11.04 -24.69
N THR A 241 12.52 11.15 -25.52
CA THR A 241 12.12 12.40 -26.16
C THR A 241 10.66 12.72 -25.89
N LYS A 242 10.35 13.99 -25.60
CA LYS A 242 8.97 14.42 -25.35
C LYS A 242 8.10 14.18 -26.58
N LYS A 243 6.92 13.62 -26.35
CA LYS A 243 5.89 13.37 -27.36
C LYS A 243 4.66 14.23 -27.04
N GLY A 244 4.44 15.25 -27.82
CA GLY A 244 3.31 16.16 -27.62
C GLY A 244 3.53 17.24 -26.56
N GLY A 245 2.43 17.82 -26.08
CA GLY A 245 2.42 18.89 -25.08
C GLY A 245 2.48 18.36 -23.65
N GLN A 246 2.53 19.31 -22.70
CA GLN A 246 2.44 19.03 -21.28
C GLN A 246 1.12 18.31 -20.96
N LEU A 247 1.20 17.20 -20.20
CA LEU A 247 0.04 16.45 -19.72
C LEU A 247 -0.55 17.06 -18.44
N CYS A 248 0.33 17.48 -17.54
CA CYS A 248 -0.03 18.04 -16.25
C CYS A 248 1.16 18.78 -15.64
N LYS A 249 0.89 19.49 -14.54
CA LYS A 249 1.91 20.17 -13.74
C LYS A 249 1.62 20.05 -12.25
N GLY A 250 2.63 20.35 -11.42
CA GLY A 250 2.49 20.43 -9.97
C GLY A 250 3.60 21.28 -9.37
N VAL A 251 3.35 21.72 -8.15
CA VAL A 251 4.32 22.48 -7.35
C VAL A 251 4.55 21.71 -6.05
N THR A 252 5.80 21.63 -5.62
CA THR A 252 6.13 20.95 -4.36
C THR A 252 5.65 21.75 -3.16
N ASP A 253 5.04 21.05 -2.20
CA ASP A 253 4.56 21.61 -0.94
C ASP A 253 5.69 21.78 0.09
N ALA A 254 5.34 22.20 1.32
CA ALA A 254 6.29 22.43 2.40
C ALA A 254 7.09 21.16 2.81
N GLY A 255 6.55 19.99 2.57
CA GLY A 255 7.21 18.69 2.77
C GLY A 255 8.00 18.21 1.56
N GLY A 256 8.11 19.03 0.50
CA GLY A 256 8.77 18.65 -0.76
C GLY A 256 7.93 17.73 -1.64
N SER A 257 6.71 17.34 -1.23
CA SER A 257 5.85 16.43 -1.98
C SER A 257 5.30 17.11 -3.23
N LEU A 258 5.43 16.40 -4.37
CA LEU A 258 4.92 16.82 -5.67
C LEU A 258 3.61 16.09 -5.97
N LYS A 259 2.54 16.86 -6.12
CA LYS A 259 1.24 16.36 -6.61
C LYS A 259 0.99 16.91 -8.00
N LEU A 260 1.06 16.04 -9.00
CA LEU A 260 0.77 16.40 -10.38
C LEU A 260 -0.75 16.48 -10.60
N LYS A 261 -1.20 17.59 -11.21
CA LYS A 261 -2.61 17.83 -11.51
C LYS A 261 -2.79 18.19 -12.98
N ALA A 262 -3.80 17.60 -13.59
CA ALA A 262 -4.28 18.00 -14.90
C ALA A 262 -4.92 19.40 -14.87
N ASP A 263 -5.20 19.98 -16.02
CA ASP A 263 -5.76 21.33 -16.15
C ASP A 263 -7.16 21.46 -15.48
N ASP A 264 -7.89 20.36 -15.35
CA ASP A 264 -9.18 20.29 -14.64
C ASP A 264 -9.03 20.16 -13.12
N GLY A 265 -7.79 20.12 -12.60
CA GLY A 265 -7.47 19.97 -11.18
C GLY A 265 -7.45 18.54 -10.66
N ALA A 266 -7.78 17.55 -11.48
CA ALA A 266 -7.70 16.14 -11.10
C ALA A 266 -6.24 15.70 -10.90
N THR A 267 -6.01 14.86 -9.88
CA THR A 267 -4.69 14.24 -9.68
C THR A 267 -4.42 13.26 -10.82
N ILE A 268 -3.20 13.29 -11.36
CA ILE A 268 -2.81 12.37 -12.43
C ILE A 268 -2.78 10.94 -11.90
N ASN A 269 -3.34 10.05 -12.71
CA ASN A 269 -3.27 8.62 -12.53
C ASN A 269 -2.65 7.99 -13.78
N PHE A 270 -1.48 7.37 -13.64
CA PHE A 270 -0.74 6.79 -14.76
C PHE A 270 -1.44 5.57 -15.37
N GLU A 271 -2.20 4.82 -14.59
CA GLU A 271 -3.03 3.73 -15.11
C GLU A 271 -4.11 4.25 -16.05
N GLU A 272 -4.77 5.36 -15.67
CA GLU A 272 -5.79 6.00 -16.51
C GLU A 272 -5.19 6.65 -17.77
N LEU A 273 -3.97 7.18 -17.69
CA LEU A 273 -3.24 7.65 -18.86
C LEU A 273 -2.95 6.47 -19.82
N TYR A 274 -2.43 5.37 -19.27
CA TYR A 274 -2.11 4.18 -20.06
C TYR A 274 -3.35 3.55 -20.72
N LYS A 275 -4.49 3.51 -20.05
CA LYS A 275 -5.78 3.07 -20.62
C LYS A 275 -6.26 3.94 -21.80
N LYS A 276 -5.75 5.18 -21.88
CA LYS A 276 -6.03 6.13 -22.98
C LYS A 276 -4.92 6.16 -24.04
N ASP A 277 -4.06 5.14 -24.08
CA ASP A 277 -2.90 5.03 -24.99
C ASP A 277 -1.86 6.14 -24.78
N VAL A 278 -1.72 6.68 -23.55
CA VAL A 278 -0.70 7.66 -23.17
C VAL A 278 0.35 6.97 -22.29
N GLY A 279 1.57 6.91 -22.75
CA GLY A 279 2.67 6.21 -22.07
C GLY A 279 3.14 4.96 -22.85
N PRO A 280 3.87 4.03 -22.23
CA PRO A 280 4.25 3.92 -20.81
C PRO A 280 5.43 4.78 -20.38
N TYR A 281 6.02 5.56 -21.26
CA TYR A 281 7.21 6.37 -21.00
C TYR A 281 6.83 7.83 -20.78
N PHE A 282 7.48 8.48 -19.80
CA PHE A 282 7.21 9.88 -19.45
C PHE A 282 8.50 10.62 -19.10
N ILE A 283 8.47 11.93 -19.27
CA ILE A 283 9.51 12.86 -18.81
C ILE A 283 8.87 13.78 -17.77
N LEU A 284 9.47 13.83 -16.58
CA LEU A 284 9.17 14.81 -15.55
C LEU A 284 10.26 15.88 -15.57
N GLU A 285 9.90 17.10 -15.98
CA GLU A 285 10.78 18.26 -16.11
C GLU A 285 10.55 19.23 -14.95
N GLU A 286 11.62 19.68 -14.32
CA GLU A 286 11.55 20.81 -13.39
C GLU A 286 11.60 22.12 -14.17
N THR A 287 10.45 22.75 -14.34
CA THR A 287 10.32 24.00 -15.12
C THR A 287 10.72 25.24 -14.32
N GLU A 288 10.58 25.22 -13.01
CA GLU A 288 11.02 26.26 -12.08
C GLU A 288 11.64 25.64 -10.85
N ALA A 289 12.89 26.00 -10.55
CA ALA A 289 13.55 25.58 -9.32
C ALA A 289 13.19 26.50 -8.14
N PRO A 290 13.24 26.02 -6.89
CA PRO A 290 13.12 26.88 -5.71
C PRO A 290 14.21 27.95 -5.67
N ALA A 291 13.94 29.07 -5.05
CA ALA A 291 14.90 30.18 -4.91
C ALA A 291 16.23 29.69 -4.30
N GLY A 292 17.34 29.99 -4.99
CA GLY A 292 18.67 29.57 -4.58
C GLY A 292 19.14 28.21 -5.13
N TYR A 293 18.29 27.49 -5.84
CA TYR A 293 18.60 26.21 -6.46
C TYR A 293 18.61 26.30 -7.99
N ARG A 294 19.24 25.35 -8.62
CA ARG A 294 19.19 25.14 -10.08
C ARG A 294 18.16 24.05 -10.37
N SER A 295 17.51 24.14 -11.54
CA SER A 295 16.63 23.06 -11.99
C SER A 295 17.39 21.74 -12.11
N ALA A 296 16.75 20.68 -11.65
CA ALA A 296 17.24 19.33 -11.85
C ALA A 296 17.19 18.95 -13.34
N LYS A 297 17.95 17.92 -13.73
CA LYS A 297 17.75 17.28 -15.03
C LYS A 297 16.40 16.61 -15.10
N ASP A 298 15.89 16.45 -16.30
CA ASP A 298 14.67 15.70 -16.57
C ASP A 298 14.76 14.29 -15.99
N VAL A 299 13.71 13.85 -15.33
CA VAL A 299 13.58 12.49 -14.83
C VAL A 299 12.80 11.66 -15.83
N TRP A 300 13.37 10.54 -16.24
CA TRP A 300 12.73 9.60 -17.13
C TRP A 300 11.96 8.57 -16.33
N LEU A 301 10.65 8.51 -16.59
CA LEU A 301 9.72 7.63 -15.88
C LEU A 301 9.19 6.56 -16.82
N LYS A 302 9.05 5.35 -16.29
CA LYS A 302 8.38 4.25 -16.97
C LYS A 302 7.28 3.70 -16.09
N TYR A 303 6.06 3.69 -16.60
CA TYR A 303 4.92 3.01 -15.99
C TYR A 303 4.90 1.54 -16.42
N ASP A 304 4.79 0.63 -15.47
CA ASP A 304 4.58 -0.79 -15.74
C ASP A 304 3.09 -1.13 -15.56
N PRO A 305 2.36 -1.41 -16.66
CA PRO A 305 0.94 -1.69 -16.57
C PRO A 305 0.60 -3.01 -15.88
N LYS A 306 1.58 -3.90 -15.67
CA LYS A 306 1.37 -5.16 -14.96
C LYS A 306 1.37 -4.97 -13.44
N THR A 307 2.26 -4.13 -12.96
CA THR A 307 2.45 -3.90 -11.51
C THR A 307 1.81 -2.60 -11.03
N GLY A 308 1.49 -1.68 -11.96
CA GLY A 308 1.01 -0.33 -11.64
C GLY A 308 2.10 0.61 -11.11
N VAL A 309 3.35 0.15 -11.08
CA VAL A 309 4.49 0.89 -10.49
C VAL A 309 5.14 1.80 -11.52
N ILE A 310 5.58 2.98 -11.07
CA ILE A 310 6.43 3.88 -11.85
C ILE A 310 7.86 3.71 -11.38
N THR A 311 8.76 3.52 -12.35
CA THR A 311 10.20 3.45 -12.11
C THR A 311 10.90 4.61 -12.80
N THR A 312 12.03 5.02 -12.25
CA THR A 312 12.92 6.00 -12.86
C THR A 312 14.02 5.29 -13.62
N GLU A 313 14.28 5.71 -14.87
CA GLU A 313 15.28 5.04 -15.71
C GLU A 313 16.60 5.79 -15.86
N ASN A 314 16.73 7.02 -15.39
CA ASN A 314 17.96 7.81 -15.52
C ASN A 314 18.47 8.46 -14.22
N LEU A 315 17.97 8.07 -13.06
CA LEU A 315 18.45 8.63 -11.77
C LEU A 315 19.93 8.34 -11.50
N TRP A 316 20.45 7.26 -12.05
CA TRP A 316 21.87 6.85 -11.92
C TRP A 316 22.81 7.75 -12.70
N ASP A 317 22.36 8.30 -13.83
CA ASP A 317 23.13 9.18 -14.72
C ASP A 317 23.02 10.66 -14.34
N THR A 318 22.07 11.02 -13.52
CA THR A 318 21.87 12.43 -13.14
C THR A 318 23.02 12.98 -12.34
N GLY A 319 23.96 12.14 -11.92
CA GLY A 319 25.12 12.53 -11.09
C GLY A 319 24.68 13.38 -9.90
N ILE A 320 25.32 13.32 -8.78
CA ILE A 320 25.03 14.25 -7.68
C ILE A 320 25.18 15.66 -8.21
N GLN A 321 24.08 16.21 -8.71
CA GLN A 321 24.02 17.63 -9.02
C GLN A 321 24.01 18.35 -7.69
N ALA A 322 24.99 19.19 -7.50
CA ALA A 322 25.34 19.82 -6.24
C ALA A 322 24.24 20.63 -5.55
N ASN A 323 22.95 20.50 -5.86
CA ASN A 323 21.93 21.32 -5.21
C ASN A 323 20.52 20.78 -5.16
N ALA A 324 20.18 19.67 -5.79
CA ALA A 324 18.84 19.09 -5.58
C ALA A 324 18.71 17.74 -6.26
N ARG A 325 18.08 16.81 -5.61
CA ARG A 325 17.62 15.56 -6.23
C ARG A 325 16.12 15.42 -6.13
N ILE A 326 15.58 14.70 -7.11
CA ILE A 326 14.22 14.20 -7.04
C ILE A 326 14.34 12.78 -6.54
N MET A 327 13.67 12.47 -5.45
CA MET A 327 13.40 11.11 -5.04
C MET A 327 12.00 10.77 -5.55
N VAL A 328 11.93 9.76 -6.41
CA VAL A 328 10.66 9.13 -6.78
C VAL A 328 10.60 7.84 -5.95
N THR A 329 9.64 7.75 -5.09
CA THR A 329 9.43 6.61 -4.20
C THR A 329 8.15 5.89 -4.57
#